data_c58aa3cc5cb2d3989a9932b592aae284
#
_entry.id   c58aa3cc5cb2d3989a9932b592aae284
#
_cell.length_a   1.000
_cell.length_b   1.000
_cell.length_c   1.000
_cell.angle_alpha   90.00
_cell.angle_beta   90.00
_cell.angle_gamma   90.00
#
_symmetry.space_group_name_H-M   'P 1'
#
loop_
_entity.id
_entity.type
_entity.pdbx_description
1 polymer ?
#
loop_
_entity_poly.entity_id
_entity_poly.type
_entity_poly.pdbx_seq_one_letter_code
_entity_poly.pdbx_strand_id
1 'polypeptide(L)'
;SFSAMTSDEDMSKTVEKARLEYQKTLKKYGFCEEDFESKPSCPLCNDTGYVDGKVCSCVWDLFIKNLKEECQIDRRAKFSFEDCDLSKIKNKEQRALTDELYQSMKKYVDKFPSAKCKTLVFSGGVGTGKTCLASAMARAIVEKGYAVKFVSAYEFCSLMLTVHTSPIAERNALLHDVI
;
A
#
# COMPACT_ATOMS: atom_id res chain seq x y z
N SER A 1 -41.55 1.36 -39.69
CA SER A 1 -41.95 0.01 -39.34
C SER A 1 -40.74 -0.74 -38.80
N PHE A 2 -40.56 -0.71 -37.52
CA PHE A 2 -39.62 -1.60 -36.83
C PHE A 2 -40.38 -2.93 -36.59
N SER A 3 -40.05 -3.95 -37.35
CA SER A 3 -40.49 -5.31 -37.06
C SER A 3 -39.54 -6.30 -37.75
N ALA A 4 -38.55 -6.71 -36.99
CA ALA A 4 -37.91 -7.99 -37.14
C ALA A 4 -37.51 -8.43 -35.73
N MET A 5 -38.47 -8.92 -34.97
CA MET A 5 -38.20 -9.83 -33.87
C MET A 5 -37.67 -11.11 -34.50
N THR A 6 -36.35 -11.25 -34.48
CA THR A 6 -35.68 -12.54 -34.68
C THR A 6 -36.21 -13.44 -33.56
N SER A 7 -36.83 -14.56 -33.92
CA SER A 7 -37.40 -15.52 -32.97
C SER A 7 -36.24 -16.04 -32.06
N ASP A 8 -36.50 -16.30 -30.78
CA ASP A 8 -35.56 -16.87 -29.83
C ASP A 8 -34.85 -18.14 -30.36
N GLU A 9 -35.56 -18.91 -31.22
CA GLU A 9 -35.01 -20.09 -31.90
C GLU A 9 -33.91 -19.76 -32.95
N ASP A 10 -34.00 -18.63 -33.65
CA ASP A 10 -33.02 -18.23 -34.65
C ASP A 10 -31.74 -17.69 -34.01
N MET A 11 -31.88 -16.99 -32.87
CA MET A 11 -30.74 -16.58 -32.02
C MET A 11 -30.03 -17.80 -31.41
N SER A 12 -30.77 -18.78 -30.90
CA SER A 12 -30.21 -20.01 -30.31
C SER A 12 -29.37 -20.79 -31.34
N LYS A 13 -29.85 -20.97 -32.55
CA LYS A 13 -29.12 -21.65 -33.63
C LYS A 13 -27.85 -20.89 -34.06
N THR A 14 -27.92 -19.56 -34.04
CA THR A 14 -26.76 -18.71 -34.38
C THR A 14 -25.67 -18.81 -33.33
N VAL A 15 -26.05 -18.81 -32.03
CA VAL A 15 -25.12 -18.99 -30.93
C VAL A 15 -24.48 -20.38 -30.94
N GLU A 16 -25.26 -21.42 -31.23
CA GLU A 16 -24.76 -22.79 -31.28
C GLU A 16 -23.75 -22.98 -32.44
N LYS A 17 -24.02 -22.37 -33.58
CA LYS A 17 -23.12 -22.36 -34.73
C LYS A 17 -21.81 -21.64 -34.42
N ALA A 18 -21.86 -20.48 -33.81
CA ALA A 18 -20.71 -19.71 -33.39
C ALA A 18 -19.85 -20.49 -32.34
N ARG A 19 -20.51 -21.18 -31.40
CA ARG A 19 -19.83 -22.04 -30.42
C ARG A 19 -19.10 -23.20 -31.06
N LEU A 20 -19.69 -23.85 -32.06
CA LEU A 20 -19.05 -24.92 -32.82
C LEU A 20 -17.84 -24.43 -33.65
N GLU A 21 -17.94 -23.24 -34.24
CA GLU A 21 -16.82 -22.62 -34.98
C GLU A 21 -15.67 -22.22 -34.00
N TYR A 22 -16.01 -21.70 -32.84
CA TYR A 22 -15.05 -21.39 -31.77
C TYR A 22 -14.28 -22.65 -31.34
N GLN A 23 -14.98 -23.72 -31.01
CA GLN A 23 -14.36 -25.00 -30.63
C GLN A 23 -13.47 -25.59 -31.71
N LYS A 24 -13.89 -25.52 -32.99
CA LYS A 24 -13.06 -25.97 -34.14
C LYS A 24 -11.79 -25.13 -34.23
N THR A 25 -11.89 -23.83 -34.00
CA THR A 25 -10.75 -22.92 -34.07
C THR A 25 -9.77 -23.20 -32.94
N LEU A 26 -10.25 -23.41 -31.71
CA LEU A 26 -9.40 -23.80 -30.58
C LEU A 26 -8.61 -25.07 -30.88
N LYS A 27 -9.30 -26.12 -31.33
CA LYS A 27 -8.65 -27.40 -31.70
C LYS A 27 -7.62 -27.24 -32.83
N LYS A 28 -7.90 -26.39 -33.81
CA LYS A 28 -6.98 -26.13 -34.93
C LYS A 28 -5.65 -25.53 -34.46
N TYR A 29 -5.68 -24.70 -33.43
CA TYR A 29 -4.50 -24.04 -32.92
C TYR A 29 -3.92 -24.73 -31.67
N GLY A 30 -4.50 -25.84 -31.22
CA GLY A 30 -3.99 -26.62 -30.08
C GLY A 30 -4.31 -26.02 -28.71
N PHE A 31 -5.32 -25.17 -28.64
CA PHE A 31 -5.82 -24.60 -27.39
C PHE A 31 -7.06 -25.33 -26.88
N CYS A 32 -7.29 -25.28 -25.57
CA CYS A 32 -8.55 -25.68 -24.92
C CYS A 32 -9.26 -24.45 -24.32
N GLU A 33 -10.54 -24.57 -23.96
CA GLU A 33 -11.32 -23.48 -23.36
C GLU A 33 -10.69 -23.01 -22.04
N GLU A 34 -10.11 -23.94 -21.28
CA GLU A 34 -9.43 -23.66 -19.99
C GLU A 34 -8.20 -22.74 -20.12
N ASP A 35 -7.56 -22.69 -21.32
CA ASP A 35 -6.42 -21.81 -21.57
C ASP A 35 -6.81 -20.33 -21.62
N PHE A 36 -8.09 -20.06 -21.86
CA PHE A 36 -8.66 -18.72 -21.93
C PHE A 36 -9.50 -18.35 -20.70
N GLU A 37 -9.69 -19.26 -19.76
CA GLU A 37 -10.29 -18.95 -18.50
C GLU A 37 -9.30 -18.18 -17.64
N SER A 38 -9.67 -16.96 -17.25
CA SER A 38 -8.88 -16.17 -16.32
C SER A 38 -8.91 -16.84 -14.95
N LYS A 39 -7.76 -17.39 -14.53
CA LYS A 39 -7.64 -17.91 -13.16
C LYS A 39 -7.62 -16.72 -12.21
N PRO A 40 -8.53 -16.68 -11.22
CA PRO A 40 -8.57 -15.57 -10.28
C PRO A 40 -7.27 -15.53 -9.47
N SER A 41 -6.71 -14.34 -9.29
CA SER A 41 -5.51 -14.09 -8.50
C SER A 41 -5.76 -14.34 -7.02
N CYS A 42 -6.98 -14.07 -6.55
CA CYS A 42 -7.41 -14.33 -5.18
C CYS A 42 -8.42 -15.49 -5.11
N PRO A 43 -8.05 -16.63 -4.56
CA PRO A 43 -8.96 -17.77 -4.44
C PRO A 43 -10.07 -17.57 -3.41
N LEU A 44 -9.96 -16.57 -2.51
CA LEU A 44 -10.96 -16.30 -1.48
C LEU A 44 -12.16 -15.55 -2.02
N CYS A 45 -11.93 -14.55 -2.87
CA CYS A 45 -13.01 -13.69 -3.41
C CYS A 45 -13.20 -13.86 -4.93
N ASN A 46 -12.42 -14.69 -5.59
CA ASN A 46 -12.41 -14.83 -7.05
C ASN A 46 -12.34 -13.47 -7.78
N ASP A 47 -11.43 -12.61 -7.30
CA ASP A 47 -11.15 -11.24 -7.79
C ASP A 47 -12.34 -10.25 -7.70
N THR A 48 -13.41 -10.61 -7.00
CA THR A 48 -14.55 -9.70 -6.74
C THR A 48 -14.22 -8.62 -5.69
N GLY A 49 -13.18 -8.83 -4.89
CA GLY A 49 -12.78 -7.95 -3.79
C GLY A 49 -13.63 -8.09 -2.53
N TYR A 50 -14.66 -8.95 -2.51
CA TYR A 50 -15.57 -9.12 -1.39
C TYR A 50 -15.80 -10.59 -1.05
N VAL A 51 -15.92 -10.87 0.25
CA VAL A 51 -16.30 -12.18 0.80
C VAL A 51 -17.37 -11.93 1.87
N ASP A 52 -18.54 -12.53 1.73
CA ASP A 52 -19.70 -12.38 2.65
C ASP A 52 -20.05 -10.90 2.96
N GLY A 53 -20.01 -10.03 1.94
CA GLY A 53 -20.31 -8.61 2.06
C GLY A 53 -19.22 -7.77 2.74
N LYS A 54 -18.08 -8.36 3.08
CA LYS A 54 -16.93 -7.69 3.64
C LYS A 54 -15.81 -7.58 2.61
N VAL A 55 -14.99 -6.54 2.73
CA VAL A 55 -13.81 -6.36 1.87
C VAL A 55 -12.83 -7.51 2.10
N CYS A 56 -12.36 -8.14 1.02
CA CYS A 56 -11.39 -9.22 1.08
C CYS A 56 -10.00 -8.71 1.51
N SER A 57 -9.22 -9.57 2.17
CA SER A 57 -7.84 -9.26 2.56
C SER A 57 -6.96 -8.87 1.37
N CYS A 58 -7.16 -9.46 0.19
CA CYS A 58 -6.41 -9.14 -1.01
C CYS A 58 -6.52 -7.65 -1.42
N VAL A 59 -7.68 -7.03 -1.20
CA VAL A 59 -7.88 -5.59 -1.45
C VAL A 59 -7.08 -4.76 -0.47
N TRP A 60 -7.07 -5.17 0.80
CA TRP A 60 -6.26 -4.51 1.83
C TRP A 60 -4.77 -4.63 1.53
N ASP A 61 -4.30 -5.82 1.17
CA ASP A 61 -2.90 -6.07 0.82
C ASP A 61 -2.46 -5.22 -0.38
N LEU A 62 -3.32 -5.13 -1.41
CA LEU A 62 -3.08 -4.28 -2.58
C LEU A 62 -3.05 -2.78 -2.21
N PHE A 63 -3.97 -2.34 -1.35
CA PHE A 63 -4.01 -0.98 -0.84
C PHE A 63 -2.72 -0.62 -0.09
N ILE A 64 -2.27 -1.47 0.84
CA ILE A 64 -1.03 -1.26 1.59
C ILE A 64 0.19 -1.27 0.66
N LYS A 65 0.21 -2.16 -0.34
CA LYS A 65 1.29 -2.18 -1.34
C LYS A 65 1.37 -0.85 -2.09
N ASN A 66 0.27 -0.37 -2.63
CA ASN A 66 0.22 0.91 -3.34
C ASN A 66 0.62 2.08 -2.43
N LEU A 67 0.14 2.07 -1.18
CA LEU A 67 0.48 3.10 -0.20
C LEU A 67 1.99 3.11 0.11
N LYS A 68 2.62 1.95 0.23
CA LYS A 68 4.08 1.83 0.40
C LYS A 68 4.85 2.43 -0.79
N GLU A 69 4.38 2.20 -2.00
CA GLU A 69 4.96 2.74 -3.22
C GLU A 69 4.81 4.28 -3.28
N GLU A 70 3.61 4.81 -3.05
CA GLU A 70 3.33 6.25 -3.01
C GLU A 70 4.16 6.99 -1.94
N CYS A 71 4.22 6.44 -0.74
CA CYS A 71 5.03 6.98 0.36
C CYS A 71 6.53 6.78 0.16
N GLN A 72 6.95 6.02 -0.85
CA GLN A 72 8.34 5.60 -1.10
C GLN A 72 8.98 4.97 0.15
N ILE A 73 8.18 4.25 0.95
CA ILE A 73 8.58 3.83 2.29
C ILE A 73 9.76 2.85 2.25
N ASP A 74 9.79 1.94 1.29
CA ASP A 74 10.86 0.97 1.13
C ASP A 74 12.20 1.60 0.74
N ARG A 75 12.15 2.75 0.06
CA ARG A 75 13.34 3.51 -0.32
C ARG A 75 13.84 4.41 0.81
N ARG A 76 12.94 5.06 1.54
CA ARG A 76 13.25 6.14 2.50
C ARG A 76 13.33 5.65 3.94
N ALA A 77 12.44 4.75 4.33
CA ALA A 77 12.35 4.17 5.67
C ALA A 77 12.77 2.69 5.65
N LYS A 78 14.09 2.45 5.65
CA LYS A 78 14.67 1.12 5.39
C LYS A 78 14.55 0.12 6.55
N PHE A 79 14.28 0.60 7.76
CA PHE A 79 14.25 -0.24 8.97
C PHE A 79 12.81 -0.46 9.44
N SER A 80 12.52 -1.69 9.86
CA SER A 80 11.31 -2.07 10.59
C SER A 80 11.63 -2.24 12.08
N PHE A 81 10.63 -2.51 12.91
CA PHE A 81 10.87 -2.82 14.32
C PHE A 81 11.60 -4.14 14.51
N GLU A 82 11.47 -5.08 13.59
CA GLU A 82 12.12 -6.39 13.57
C GLU A 82 13.61 -6.27 13.22
N ASP A 83 13.97 -5.27 12.39
CA ASP A 83 15.37 -5.03 11.99
C ASP A 83 16.20 -4.37 13.10
N CYS A 84 15.54 -3.87 14.15
CA CYS A 84 16.17 -3.16 15.25
C CYS A 84 16.75 -4.16 16.28
N ASP A 85 17.93 -4.66 15.99
CA ASP A 85 18.65 -5.61 16.86
C ASP A 85 19.31 -4.91 18.05
N LEU A 86 18.64 -4.93 19.20
CA LEU A 86 19.14 -4.35 20.44
C LEU A 86 20.27 -5.17 21.09
N SER A 87 20.52 -6.40 20.63
CA SER A 87 21.58 -7.24 21.17
C SER A 87 22.97 -6.66 20.94
N LYS A 88 23.13 -5.81 19.91
CA LYS A 88 24.36 -5.08 19.58
C LYS A 88 24.75 -4.01 20.61
N ILE A 89 23.83 -3.60 21.48
CA ILE A 89 24.10 -2.66 22.56
C ILE A 89 24.79 -3.42 23.70
N LYS A 90 26.10 -3.16 23.87
CA LYS A 90 26.93 -3.87 24.86
C LYS A 90 26.55 -3.51 26.32
N ASN A 91 26.23 -2.25 26.59
CA ASN A 91 25.83 -1.80 27.91
C ASN A 91 24.42 -2.28 28.23
N LYS A 92 24.25 -3.02 29.34
CA LYS A 92 22.98 -3.61 29.75
C LYS A 92 21.92 -2.56 30.12
N GLU A 93 22.32 -1.50 30.79
CA GLU A 93 21.41 -0.42 31.19
C GLU A 93 20.90 0.34 29.97
N GLN A 94 21.79 0.70 29.04
CA GLN A 94 21.40 1.34 27.77
C GLN A 94 20.49 0.45 26.94
N ARG A 95 20.74 -0.87 26.93
CA ARG A 95 19.88 -1.84 26.24
C ARG A 95 18.49 -1.84 26.82
N ALA A 96 18.35 -1.89 28.16
CA ALA A 96 17.07 -1.87 28.84
C ALA A 96 16.27 -0.59 28.56
N LEU A 97 16.92 0.58 28.68
CA LEU A 97 16.31 1.87 28.36
C LEU A 97 15.88 1.97 26.88
N THR A 98 16.69 1.43 25.97
CA THR A 98 16.35 1.43 24.53
C THR A 98 15.17 0.51 24.27
N ASP A 99 15.13 -0.66 24.90
CA ASP A 99 13.99 -1.58 24.78
C ASP A 99 12.68 -0.94 25.29
N GLU A 100 12.70 -0.31 26.45
CA GLU A 100 11.55 0.44 26.96
C GLU A 100 11.07 1.52 26.01
N LEU A 101 12.01 2.27 25.38
CA LEU A 101 11.70 3.27 24.39
C LEU A 101 11.01 2.63 23.16
N TYR A 102 11.55 1.52 22.65
CA TYR A 102 10.96 0.82 21.52
C TYR A 102 9.57 0.29 21.82
N GLN A 103 9.36 -0.30 23.01
CA GLN A 103 8.04 -0.75 23.44
C GLN A 103 7.05 0.42 23.57
N SER A 104 7.51 1.57 24.08
CA SER A 104 6.70 2.78 24.16
C SER A 104 6.29 3.30 22.78
N MET A 105 7.20 3.26 21.80
CA MET A 105 6.93 3.68 20.42
C MET A 105 6.02 2.69 19.68
N LYS A 106 6.15 1.40 19.92
CA LYS A 106 5.17 0.40 19.42
C LYS A 106 3.77 0.71 19.96
N LYS A 107 3.62 0.95 21.27
CA LYS A 107 2.34 1.35 21.88
C LYS A 107 1.81 2.67 21.30
N TYR A 108 2.68 3.61 20.97
CA TYR A 108 2.28 4.86 20.31
C TYR A 108 1.70 4.58 18.92
N VAL A 109 2.40 3.79 18.10
CA VAL A 109 1.93 3.37 16.78
C VAL A 109 0.61 2.61 16.89
N ASP A 110 0.44 1.76 17.90
CA ASP A 110 -0.81 1.03 18.12
C ASP A 110 -2.01 1.96 18.37
N LYS A 111 -1.78 3.07 19.06
CA LYS A 111 -2.80 4.08 19.35
C LYS A 111 -2.97 5.13 18.26
N PHE A 112 -2.14 5.11 17.21
CA PHE A 112 -2.26 6.05 16.11
C PHE A 112 -3.56 5.81 15.32
N PRO A 113 -4.32 6.84 14.90
CA PRO A 113 -4.06 8.29 15.02
C PRO A 113 -4.57 8.92 16.33
N SER A 114 -5.16 8.14 17.23
CA SER A 114 -5.81 8.63 18.47
C SER A 114 -4.83 8.97 19.59
N ALA A 115 -3.51 8.88 19.34
CA ALA A 115 -2.49 9.21 20.33
C ALA A 115 -2.60 10.68 20.77
N LYS A 116 -2.50 10.92 22.09
CA LYS A 116 -2.61 12.27 22.67
C LYS A 116 -1.49 13.20 22.20
N CYS A 117 -0.26 12.67 22.15
CA CYS A 117 0.90 13.41 21.67
C CYS A 117 0.94 13.38 20.14
N LYS A 118 0.94 14.55 19.51
CA LYS A 118 0.97 14.68 18.05
C LYS A 118 2.37 14.92 17.49
N THR A 119 3.33 15.28 18.37
CA THR A 119 4.70 15.59 17.96
C THR A 119 5.66 14.77 18.83
N LEU A 120 6.57 14.06 18.18
CA LEU A 120 7.62 13.31 18.83
C LEU A 120 8.98 13.86 18.38
N VAL A 121 9.87 14.09 19.33
CA VAL A 121 11.25 14.55 19.09
C VAL A 121 12.22 13.54 19.64
N PHE A 122 13.06 12.97 18.76
CA PHE A 122 14.14 12.07 19.16
C PHE A 122 15.46 12.84 19.22
N SER A 123 16.05 12.95 20.41
CA SER A 123 17.32 13.61 20.66
C SER A 123 18.38 12.60 21.11
N GLY A 124 19.64 12.87 20.82
CA GLY A 124 20.78 12.01 21.20
C GLY A 124 21.95 12.09 20.20
N GLY A 125 23.06 11.48 20.57
CA GLY A 125 24.29 11.44 19.76
C GLY A 125 24.16 10.75 18.42
N VAL A 126 25.18 10.83 17.59
CA VAL A 126 25.27 10.12 16.32
C VAL A 126 25.30 8.60 16.58
N GLY A 127 24.61 7.81 15.74
CA GLY A 127 24.61 6.34 15.85
C GLY A 127 23.68 5.75 16.91
N THR A 128 22.89 6.57 17.64
CA THR A 128 21.98 6.07 18.70
C THR A 128 20.65 5.49 18.18
N GLY A 129 20.48 5.28 16.88
CA GLY A 129 19.31 4.61 16.30
C GLY A 129 18.08 5.49 16.08
N LYS A 130 18.15 6.82 16.23
CA LYS A 130 17.01 7.74 16.02
C LYS A 130 16.30 7.56 14.69
N THR A 131 17.08 7.52 13.60
CA THR A 131 16.55 7.34 12.25
C THR A 131 15.99 5.93 12.07
N CYS A 132 16.61 4.92 12.69
CA CYS A 132 16.11 3.55 12.68
C CYS A 132 14.72 3.47 13.34
N LEU A 133 14.56 4.07 14.51
CA LEU A 133 13.30 4.11 15.23
C LEU A 133 12.23 4.89 14.46
N ALA A 134 12.55 6.06 13.92
CA ALA A 134 11.63 6.84 13.10
C ALA A 134 11.19 6.08 11.84
N SER A 135 12.13 5.37 11.19
CA SER A 135 11.87 4.50 10.04
C SER A 135 10.91 3.37 10.41
N ALA A 136 11.18 2.68 11.52
CA ALA A 136 10.34 1.58 12.00
C ALA A 136 8.89 2.04 12.30
N MET A 137 8.75 3.20 12.93
CA MET A 137 7.44 3.80 13.19
C MET A 137 6.72 4.17 11.89
N ALA A 138 7.42 4.79 10.94
CA ALA A 138 6.85 5.17 9.65
C ALA A 138 6.30 3.95 8.89
N ARG A 139 7.07 2.85 8.81
CA ARG A 139 6.62 1.60 8.20
C ARG A 139 5.38 1.03 8.87
N ALA A 140 5.40 0.95 10.20
CA ALA A 140 4.29 0.41 10.97
C ALA A 140 3.00 1.25 10.84
N ILE A 141 3.12 2.58 10.67
CA ILE A 141 1.98 3.47 10.42
C ILE A 141 1.41 3.25 9.00
N VAL A 142 2.27 3.07 7.99
CA VAL A 142 1.83 2.73 6.63
C VAL A 142 1.11 1.38 6.60
N GLU A 143 1.59 0.39 7.34
CA GLU A 143 0.95 -0.92 7.46
C GLU A 143 -0.45 -0.87 8.12
N LYS A 144 -0.73 0.20 8.87
CA LYS A 144 -2.07 0.52 9.37
C LYS A 144 -2.95 1.28 8.36
N GLY A 145 -2.47 1.54 7.15
CA GLY A 145 -3.22 2.21 6.10
C GLY A 145 -3.14 3.74 6.13
N TYR A 146 -2.18 4.33 6.83
CA TYR A 146 -1.99 5.78 6.87
C TYR A 146 -0.82 6.20 5.99
N ALA A 147 -1.02 7.26 5.20
CA ALA A 147 0.05 7.85 4.41
C ALA A 147 1.12 8.47 5.33
N VAL A 148 2.37 8.26 4.99
CA VAL A 148 3.52 8.79 5.73
C VAL A 148 4.49 9.44 4.77
N LYS A 149 4.93 10.65 5.07
CA LYS A 149 6.01 11.32 4.36
C LYS A 149 7.28 11.28 5.18
N PHE A 150 8.26 10.53 4.73
CA PHE A 150 9.58 10.41 5.37
C PHE A 150 10.59 11.23 4.60
N VAL A 151 10.98 12.39 5.12
CA VAL A 151 11.83 13.37 4.45
C VAL A 151 13.00 13.78 5.30
N SER A 152 14.11 14.18 4.68
CA SER A 152 15.22 14.83 5.39
C SER A 152 14.87 16.30 5.69
N ALA A 153 15.56 16.87 6.71
CA ALA A 153 15.42 18.29 7.00
C ALA A 153 15.78 19.18 5.81
N TYR A 154 16.79 18.78 5.02
CA TYR A 154 17.19 19.49 3.80
C TYR A 154 16.07 19.50 2.76
N GLU A 155 15.47 18.35 2.45
CA GLU A 155 14.36 18.24 1.51
C GLU A 155 13.16 19.08 1.97
N PHE A 156 12.85 19.02 3.27
CA PHE A 156 11.77 19.82 3.84
C PHE A 156 12.04 21.33 3.70
N CYS A 157 13.24 21.81 4.05
CA CYS A 157 13.60 23.21 3.92
C CYS A 157 13.58 23.67 2.46
N SER A 158 14.10 22.86 1.53
CA SER A 158 14.08 23.16 0.09
C SER A 158 12.66 23.31 -0.43
N LEU A 159 11.76 22.42 -0.01
CA LEU A 159 10.36 22.47 -0.38
C LEU A 159 9.65 23.69 0.19
N MET A 160 9.93 24.04 1.45
CA MET A 160 9.38 25.25 2.08
C MET A 160 9.86 26.53 1.36
N LEU A 161 11.13 26.57 0.91
CA LEU A 161 11.63 27.68 0.11
C LEU A 161 10.91 27.77 -1.24
N THR A 162 10.69 26.65 -1.91
CA THR A 162 9.94 26.59 -3.17
C THR A 162 8.53 27.11 -2.97
N VAL A 163 7.82 26.65 -1.94
CA VAL A 163 6.48 27.14 -1.60
C VAL A 163 6.48 28.64 -1.34
N HIS A 164 7.48 29.15 -0.59
CA HIS A 164 7.56 30.55 -0.24
C HIS A 164 7.82 31.46 -1.47
N THR A 165 8.61 31.00 -2.42
CA THR A 165 8.99 31.73 -3.64
C THR A 165 7.96 31.60 -4.78
N SER A 166 7.06 30.60 -4.71
CA SER A 166 6.03 30.37 -5.72
C SER A 166 4.88 31.39 -5.65
N PRO A 167 4.17 31.63 -6.77
CA PRO A 167 2.96 32.44 -6.78
C PRO A 167 1.91 31.92 -5.78
N ILE A 168 1.14 32.82 -5.18
CA ILE A 168 0.15 32.45 -4.13
C ILE A 168 -0.84 31.41 -4.62
N ALA A 169 -1.25 31.45 -5.89
CA ALA A 169 -2.20 30.51 -6.49
C ALA A 169 -1.66 29.05 -6.51
N GLU A 170 -0.34 28.88 -6.60
CA GLU A 170 0.30 27.56 -6.67
C GLU A 170 0.71 27.01 -5.30
N ARG A 171 0.81 27.87 -4.28
CA ARG A 171 1.27 27.49 -2.94
C ARG A 171 0.44 26.38 -2.30
N ASN A 172 -0.87 26.43 -2.46
CA ASN A 172 -1.77 25.42 -1.87
C ASN A 172 -1.59 24.04 -2.52
N ALA A 173 -1.36 23.99 -3.83
CA ALA A 173 -1.06 22.74 -4.52
C ALA A 173 0.26 22.15 -4.03
N LEU A 174 1.33 22.97 -3.96
CA LEU A 174 2.64 22.55 -3.45
C LEU A 174 2.59 22.11 -1.98
N LEU A 175 1.80 22.77 -1.14
CA LEU A 175 1.63 22.38 0.27
C LEU A 175 0.88 21.05 0.40
N HIS A 176 -0.09 20.78 -0.47
CA HIS A 176 -0.82 19.51 -0.47
C HIS A 176 0.11 18.31 -0.75
N ASP A 177 1.16 18.51 -1.52
CA ASP A 177 2.19 17.47 -1.75
C ASP A 177 3.15 17.29 -0.55
N VAL A 178 3.06 18.17 0.45
CA VAL A 178 3.95 18.21 1.64
C VAL A 178 3.26 17.63 2.88
N ILE A 179 1.97 17.82 3.00
CA ILE A 179 1.12 17.47 4.13
C ILE A 179 0.25 16.29 3.77
#